data_3ea34baa0be530a761556bcbc4ccea3a
#
_entry.id   3ea34baa0be530a761556bcbc4ccea3a
#
_cell.length_a   1.000
_cell.length_b   1.000
_cell.length_c   1.000
_cell.angle_alpha   90.00
_cell.angle_beta   90.00
_cell.angle_gamma   90.00
#
_symmetry.space_group_name_H-M   'P 1'
#
loop_
_entity.id
_entity.type
_entity.pdbx_description
1 polymer ?
#
loop_
_entity_poly.entity_id
_entity_poly.type
_entity_poly.pdbx_seq_one_letter_code
_entity_poly.pdbx_strand_id
1 'polypeptide(L)'
;MSADEAAQAHENREAADGIRGTAHGTAPVPLSVLDLVTVGAGRTATDALRTSVELSRRTEARGFHRYWVAEHHSMPGVASSSPAVILAHLAAHTERIRLGSGGVMLPNHAPLVIAEQFGTLEALAPHRIDLGLGRAPGTDGATAAALRRSDTLNEGADDFPEQLAELIRFLDDDFPDGHPYRRIHAIPGPVQGSAPGGVQSAHRPPVWLLGSSGFSAQLAGMLGLPFAFAHHFSAQNTVPALDLYRQTFRPSPVLAEPYALIGVSALATDEEREARRQTRAMALNMLRLRMGRPGLFPDPAEAEQAELGAMEEEFIASWSANVVHGTPDEVRSGLNDLHKRTGADELMITTHAHRGEVRVRSYELIADAYELPTAG
;
A
#
# COMPACT_ATOMS: atom_id res chain seq x y z
N MET A 1 -27.05 -23.92 -13.72
CA MET A 1 -26.45 -23.01 -12.72
C MET A 1 -27.47 -22.88 -11.59
N SER A 2 -27.13 -23.34 -10.40
CA SER A 2 -27.99 -23.21 -9.22
C SER A 2 -28.09 -21.75 -8.80
N ALA A 3 -29.07 -21.39 -7.97
CA ALA A 3 -29.16 -20.03 -7.41
C ALA A 3 -27.89 -19.65 -6.62
N ASP A 4 -27.30 -20.62 -5.93
CA ASP A 4 -26.04 -20.44 -5.18
C ASP A 4 -24.85 -20.21 -6.09
N GLU A 5 -24.75 -20.91 -7.24
CA GLU A 5 -23.70 -20.68 -8.24
C GLU A 5 -23.83 -19.29 -8.90
N ALA A 6 -25.07 -18.81 -9.08
CA ALA A 6 -25.31 -17.48 -9.64
C ALA A 6 -25.00 -16.38 -8.63
N ALA A 7 -25.32 -16.57 -7.35
CA ALA A 7 -24.97 -15.66 -6.26
C ALA A 7 -23.45 -15.58 -6.10
N GLN A 8 -22.77 -16.73 -6.04
CA GLN A 8 -21.31 -16.78 -5.93
C GLN A 8 -20.61 -16.13 -7.14
N ALA A 9 -21.14 -16.30 -8.34
CA ALA A 9 -20.61 -15.66 -9.55
C ALA A 9 -20.83 -14.14 -9.55
N HIS A 10 -21.91 -13.66 -8.92
CA HIS A 10 -22.17 -12.24 -8.74
C HIS A 10 -21.20 -11.63 -7.72
N GLU A 11 -21.03 -12.26 -6.57
CA GLU A 11 -20.10 -11.85 -5.53
C GLU A 11 -18.65 -11.81 -6.02
N ASN A 12 -18.23 -12.81 -6.77
CA ASN A 12 -16.89 -12.84 -7.37
C ASN A 12 -16.67 -11.70 -8.39
N ARG A 13 -17.73 -11.27 -9.10
CA ARG A 13 -17.64 -10.10 -9.99
C ARG A 13 -17.51 -8.80 -9.20
N GLU A 14 -18.32 -8.60 -8.16
CA GLU A 14 -18.22 -7.40 -7.32
C GLU A 14 -16.87 -7.31 -6.62
N ALA A 15 -16.33 -8.42 -6.14
CA ALA A 15 -14.99 -8.47 -5.56
C ALA A 15 -13.92 -8.15 -6.62
N ALA A 16 -14.02 -8.68 -7.82
CA ALA A 16 -13.11 -8.39 -8.93
C ALA A 16 -13.21 -6.93 -9.39
N ASP A 17 -14.42 -6.35 -9.45
CA ASP A 17 -14.66 -4.95 -9.77
C ASP A 17 -14.08 -4.02 -8.69
N GLY A 18 -14.11 -4.44 -7.42
CA GLY A 18 -13.46 -3.72 -6.32
C GLY A 18 -11.92 -3.73 -6.40
N ILE A 19 -11.32 -4.77 -6.98
CA ILE A 19 -9.87 -4.83 -7.21
C ILE A 19 -9.48 -3.91 -8.36
N ARG A 20 -10.21 -3.97 -9.49
CA ARG A 20 -9.92 -3.18 -10.69
C ARG A 20 -10.49 -1.77 -10.53
N GLY A 21 -9.62 -0.78 -10.50
CA GLY A 21 -10.02 0.61 -10.48
C GLY A 21 -10.44 1.11 -11.86
N THR A 22 -11.17 2.21 -11.86
CA THR A 22 -11.48 2.97 -13.08
C THR A 22 -10.53 4.14 -13.19
N ALA A 23 -9.90 4.32 -14.36
CA ALA A 23 -9.13 5.51 -14.65
C ALA A 23 -10.07 6.71 -14.81
N HIS A 24 -9.69 7.86 -14.28
CA HIS A 24 -10.44 9.09 -14.35
C HIS A 24 -9.66 10.20 -15.08
N GLY A 25 -10.37 11.16 -15.64
CA GLY A 25 -9.77 12.28 -16.37
C GLY A 25 -8.93 11.79 -17.56
N THR A 26 -7.71 12.27 -17.66
CA THR A 26 -6.73 11.88 -18.70
C THR A 26 -5.68 10.89 -18.20
N ALA A 27 -5.86 10.33 -17.01
CA ALA A 27 -4.95 9.32 -16.47
C ALA A 27 -5.03 8.00 -17.27
N PRO A 28 -3.90 7.38 -17.65
CA PRO A 28 -3.91 6.15 -18.43
C PRO A 28 -4.41 4.94 -17.65
N VAL A 29 -4.31 4.99 -16.33
CA VAL A 29 -4.73 3.95 -15.37
C VAL A 29 -5.21 4.62 -14.08
N PRO A 30 -5.91 3.90 -13.18
CA PRO A 30 -6.27 4.43 -11.87
C PRO A 30 -5.05 4.95 -11.11
N LEU A 31 -5.22 6.08 -10.42
CA LEU A 31 -4.23 6.64 -9.51
C LEU A 31 -4.65 6.38 -8.07
N SER A 32 -3.70 5.98 -7.25
CA SER A 32 -3.90 5.62 -5.85
C SER A 32 -2.82 6.23 -4.95
N VAL A 33 -3.01 6.16 -3.65
CA VAL A 33 -2.14 6.76 -2.64
C VAL A 33 -1.55 5.70 -1.73
N LEU A 34 -0.23 5.78 -1.48
CA LEU A 34 0.44 5.08 -0.40
C LEU A 34 0.97 6.11 0.61
N ASP A 35 0.47 6.04 1.83
CA ASP A 35 0.86 6.93 2.91
C ASP A 35 1.69 6.19 3.98
N LEU A 36 2.87 6.73 4.27
CA LEU A 36 3.72 6.27 5.36
C LEU A 36 3.50 7.08 6.66
N VAL A 37 2.55 8.02 6.66
CA VAL A 37 2.31 8.93 7.80
C VAL A 37 3.59 9.62 8.25
N THR A 38 4.22 10.32 7.32
CA THR A 38 5.55 10.94 7.50
C THR A 38 5.55 12.01 8.59
N VAL A 39 6.48 11.89 9.54
CA VAL A 39 6.68 12.85 10.65
C VAL A 39 7.90 13.70 10.36
N GLY A 40 7.70 14.98 10.08
CA GLY A 40 8.76 15.96 9.82
C GLY A 40 9.49 16.41 11.09
N ALA A 41 10.73 16.83 10.96
CA ALA A 41 11.50 17.44 12.05
C ALA A 41 10.73 18.65 12.64
N GLY A 42 10.65 18.72 13.97
CA GLY A 42 9.85 19.73 14.66
C GLY A 42 8.33 19.55 14.60
N ARG A 43 7.84 18.45 14.05
CA ARG A 43 6.43 18.05 14.00
C ARG A 43 6.17 16.85 14.90
N THR A 44 4.89 16.55 15.15
CA THR A 44 4.47 15.43 16.00
C THR A 44 3.80 14.33 15.18
N ALA A 45 3.75 13.11 15.72
CA ALA A 45 2.95 12.03 15.14
C ALA A 45 1.46 12.41 15.05
N THR A 46 0.96 13.22 15.99
CA THR A 46 -0.42 13.74 15.94
C THR A 46 -0.64 14.61 14.70
N ASP A 47 0.32 15.48 14.34
CA ASP A 47 0.21 16.31 13.15
C ASP A 47 0.24 15.44 11.88
N ALA A 48 1.10 14.41 11.83
CA ALA A 48 1.19 13.48 10.72
C ALA A 48 -0.11 12.68 10.53
N LEU A 49 -0.71 12.17 11.60
CA LEU A 49 -1.99 11.44 11.55
C LEU A 49 -3.15 12.35 11.12
N ARG A 50 -3.20 13.59 11.58
CA ARG A 50 -4.18 14.58 11.10
C ARG A 50 -4.01 14.88 9.61
N THR A 51 -2.78 14.98 9.15
CA THR A 51 -2.49 15.13 7.71
C THR A 51 -3.00 13.93 6.90
N SER A 52 -2.86 12.70 7.42
CA SER A 52 -3.38 11.51 6.72
C SER A 52 -4.91 11.54 6.58
N VAL A 53 -5.63 12.03 7.60
CA VAL A 53 -7.09 12.24 7.50
C VAL A 53 -7.42 13.29 6.44
N GLU A 54 -6.73 14.44 6.45
CA GLU A 54 -6.95 15.46 5.43
C GLU A 54 -6.63 14.93 4.03
N LEU A 55 -5.48 14.29 3.88
CA LEU A 55 -5.03 13.74 2.60
C LEU A 55 -6.01 12.69 2.05
N SER A 56 -6.51 11.77 2.89
CA SER A 56 -7.48 10.76 2.45
C SER A 56 -8.78 11.39 1.95
N ARG A 57 -9.29 12.42 2.63
CA ARG A 57 -10.48 13.17 2.21
C ARG A 57 -10.25 13.95 0.91
N ARG A 58 -9.09 14.61 0.78
CA ARG A 58 -8.75 15.38 -0.42
C ARG A 58 -8.57 14.47 -1.63
N THR A 59 -7.89 13.35 -1.47
CA THR A 59 -7.69 12.39 -2.57
C THR A 59 -8.98 11.67 -2.94
N GLU A 60 -9.86 11.35 -1.98
CA GLU A 60 -11.22 10.88 -2.26
C GLU A 60 -12.01 11.88 -3.10
N ALA A 61 -12.01 13.17 -2.69
CA ALA A 61 -12.70 14.24 -3.41
C ALA A 61 -12.16 14.44 -4.84
N ARG A 62 -10.91 14.06 -5.11
CA ARG A 62 -10.27 14.15 -6.41
C ARG A 62 -10.32 12.85 -7.22
N GLY A 63 -11.06 11.82 -6.77
CA GLY A 63 -11.26 10.59 -7.53
C GLY A 63 -10.05 9.65 -7.58
N PHE A 64 -9.14 9.72 -6.61
CA PHE A 64 -8.17 8.65 -6.43
C PHE A 64 -8.89 7.36 -6.05
N HIS A 65 -8.39 6.23 -6.58
CA HIS A 65 -9.10 4.96 -6.43
C HIS A 65 -8.98 4.37 -5.04
N ARG A 66 -7.73 4.35 -4.47
CA ARG A 66 -7.49 3.81 -3.13
C ARG A 66 -6.47 4.60 -2.33
N TYR A 67 -6.53 4.45 -1.02
CA TYR A 67 -5.61 5.02 -0.05
C TYR A 67 -5.09 3.91 0.86
N TRP A 68 -3.83 3.56 0.72
CA TRP A 68 -3.18 2.55 1.55
C TRP A 68 -2.23 3.17 2.55
N VAL A 69 -2.11 2.54 3.73
CA VAL A 69 -1.11 2.91 4.75
C VAL A 69 -0.10 1.78 4.92
N ALA A 70 1.17 2.15 5.05
CA ALA A 70 2.25 1.19 5.24
C ALA A 70 2.34 0.72 6.71
N GLU A 71 3.12 -0.34 6.99
CA GLU A 71 3.53 -0.75 8.32
C GLU A 71 5.04 -0.64 8.46
N HIS A 72 5.49 0.23 9.38
CA HIS A 72 6.89 0.35 9.76
C HIS A 72 7.01 0.53 11.26
N HIS A 73 8.03 -0.11 11.85
CA HIS A 73 8.25 -0.08 13.29
C HIS A 73 9.60 0.53 13.62
N SER A 74 9.69 1.19 14.79
CA SER A 74 10.93 1.79 15.31
C SER A 74 11.57 2.83 14.37
N MET A 75 10.76 3.52 13.56
CA MET A 75 11.19 4.59 12.65
C MET A 75 10.64 5.93 13.13
N PRO A 76 11.45 6.84 13.69
CA PRO A 76 10.94 8.12 14.22
C PRO A 76 10.22 8.99 13.18
N GLY A 77 10.62 8.92 11.91
CA GLY A 77 10.02 9.67 10.80
C GLY A 77 8.73 9.07 10.22
N VAL A 78 8.22 7.98 10.80
CA VAL A 78 7.03 7.26 10.29
C VAL A 78 6.10 6.93 11.45
N ALA A 79 4.86 7.43 11.41
CA ALA A 79 3.85 7.14 12.44
C ALA A 79 2.91 5.98 12.07
N SER A 80 3.15 5.31 10.95
CA SER A 80 2.34 4.20 10.44
C SER A 80 2.87 2.85 10.93
N SER A 81 2.61 2.51 12.19
CA SER A 81 2.98 1.22 12.79
C SER A 81 1.80 0.25 13.00
N SER A 82 0.58 0.73 12.83
CA SER A 82 -0.64 -0.05 13.10
C SER A 82 -1.67 0.22 12.00
N PRO A 83 -1.52 -0.37 10.81
CA PRO A 83 -2.40 -0.10 9.66
C PRO A 83 -3.88 -0.22 10.00
N ALA A 84 -4.32 -1.30 10.63
CA ALA A 84 -5.72 -1.54 10.94
C ALA A 84 -6.34 -0.43 11.81
N VAL A 85 -5.59 0.10 12.80
CA VAL A 85 -6.05 1.19 13.66
C VAL A 85 -6.21 2.50 12.87
N ILE A 86 -5.23 2.82 12.01
CA ILE A 86 -5.26 4.02 11.16
C ILE A 86 -6.40 3.91 10.15
N LEU A 87 -6.55 2.75 9.49
CA LEU A 87 -7.60 2.51 8.50
C LEU A 87 -9.01 2.64 9.11
N ALA A 88 -9.24 2.14 10.34
CA ALA A 88 -10.51 2.32 11.03
C ALA A 88 -10.82 3.80 11.27
N HIS A 89 -9.80 4.60 11.61
CA HIS A 89 -9.97 6.03 11.76
C HIS A 89 -10.25 6.72 10.42
N LEU A 90 -9.54 6.37 9.36
CA LEU A 90 -9.76 6.93 8.02
C LEU A 90 -11.15 6.54 7.47
N ALA A 91 -11.61 5.32 7.73
CA ALA A 91 -12.94 4.85 7.32
C ALA A 91 -14.07 5.71 7.86
N ALA A 92 -13.91 6.23 9.08
CA ALA A 92 -14.88 7.15 9.69
C ALA A 92 -14.86 8.57 9.07
N HIS A 93 -13.86 8.89 8.23
CA HIS A 93 -13.69 10.22 7.63
C HIS A 93 -13.79 10.22 6.10
N THR A 94 -14.06 9.08 5.50
CA THR A 94 -14.18 8.87 4.04
C THR A 94 -15.40 8.02 3.73
N GLU A 95 -15.95 8.14 2.52
CA GLU A 95 -17.20 7.47 2.14
C GLU A 95 -17.05 6.48 0.99
N ARG A 96 -16.13 6.74 0.04
CA ARG A 96 -16.03 6.01 -1.24
C ARG A 96 -14.66 5.42 -1.53
N ILE A 97 -13.58 6.14 -1.20
CA ILE A 97 -12.22 5.70 -1.48
C ILE A 97 -11.95 4.36 -0.81
N ARG A 98 -11.32 3.43 -1.54
CA ARG A 98 -10.90 2.17 -0.94
C ARG A 98 -9.75 2.41 0.03
N LEU A 99 -9.78 1.71 1.13
CA LEU A 99 -8.78 1.83 2.21
C LEU A 99 -8.04 0.51 2.36
N GLY A 100 -6.73 0.54 2.53
CA GLY A 100 -6.00 -0.71 2.64
C GLY A 100 -4.63 -0.60 3.29
N SER A 101 -4.03 -1.74 3.56
CA SER A 101 -2.65 -1.83 4.00
C SER A 101 -1.69 -1.96 2.82
N GLY A 102 -0.61 -1.20 2.83
CA GLY A 102 0.43 -1.25 1.83
C GLY A 102 1.82 -1.47 2.40
N GLY A 103 1.99 -2.56 3.25
CA GLY A 103 1.13 -3.68 3.66
C GLY A 103 1.21 -3.98 5.16
N VAL A 104 0.39 -4.92 5.59
CA VAL A 104 0.64 -5.62 6.84
C VAL A 104 1.85 -6.54 6.66
N MET A 105 2.82 -6.44 7.54
CA MET A 105 3.98 -7.34 7.54
C MET A 105 3.60 -8.65 8.24
N LEU A 106 2.93 -9.54 7.50
CA LEU A 106 2.28 -10.74 8.06
C LEU A 106 3.16 -11.55 9.01
N PRO A 107 4.48 -11.74 8.75
CA PRO A 107 5.32 -12.46 9.70
C PRO A 107 5.46 -11.81 11.08
N ASN A 108 5.07 -10.58 11.30
CA ASN A 108 5.06 -9.93 12.62
C ASN A 108 3.80 -10.26 13.44
N HIS A 109 2.80 -10.89 12.85
CA HIS A 109 1.45 -11.04 13.40
C HIS A 109 0.99 -12.50 13.41
N ALA A 110 0.04 -12.82 14.31
CA ALA A 110 -0.72 -14.06 14.20
C ALA A 110 -1.79 -13.92 13.10
N PRO A 111 -1.90 -14.86 12.14
CA PRO A 111 -2.87 -14.79 11.05
C PRO A 111 -4.32 -14.57 11.50
N LEU A 112 -4.74 -15.23 12.61
CA LEU A 112 -6.08 -15.02 13.18
C LEU A 112 -6.32 -13.55 13.55
N VAL A 113 -5.36 -12.90 14.20
CA VAL A 113 -5.50 -11.49 14.62
C VAL A 113 -5.67 -10.57 13.40
N ILE A 114 -4.94 -10.83 12.32
CA ILE A 114 -5.07 -10.05 11.07
C ILE A 114 -6.44 -10.31 10.42
N ALA A 115 -6.91 -11.55 10.39
CA ALA A 115 -8.24 -11.88 9.89
C ALA A 115 -9.35 -11.14 10.67
N GLU A 116 -9.27 -11.09 12.01
CA GLU A 116 -10.22 -10.38 12.87
C GLU A 116 -10.16 -8.86 12.69
N GLN A 117 -8.96 -8.28 12.58
CA GLN A 117 -8.78 -6.85 12.35
C GLN A 117 -9.37 -6.42 11.00
N PHE A 118 -9.09 -7.16 9.94
CA PHE A 118 -9.58 -6.82 8.60
C PHE A 118 -11.05 -7.21 8.40
N GLY A 119 -11.54 -8.25 9.08
CA GLY A 119 -12.97 -8.51 9.21
C GLY A 119 -13.72 -7.37 9.91
N THR A 120 -13.12 -6.79 10.96
CA THR A 120 -13.69 -5.61 11.65
C THR A 120 -13.71 -4.39 10.73
N LEU A 121 -12.63 -4.14 9.98
CA LEU A 121 -12.56 -3.06 9.00
C LEU A 121 -13.62 -3.20 7.91
N GLU A 122 -13.78 -4.41 7.36
CA GLU A 122 -14.78 -4.69 6.33
C GLU A 122 -16.21 -4.50 6.86
N ALA A 123 -16.48 -4.86 8.12
CA ALA A 123 -17.77 -4.60 8.77
C ALA A 123 -18.03 -3.09 9.00
N LEU A 124 -16.98 -2.28 9.25
CA LEU A 124 -17.08 -0.83 9.42
C LEU A 124 -17.20 -0.08 8.09
N ALA A 125 -16.55 -0.57 7.04
CA ALA A 125 -16.50 0.05 5.71
C ALA A 125 -16.67 -1.00 4.61
N PRO A 126 -17.87 -1.58 4.43
CA PRO A 126 -18.13 -2.69 3.54
C PRO A 126 -17.69 -2.39 2.09
N HIS A 127 -17.06 -3.38 1.46
CA HIS A 127 -16.59 -3.34 0.06
C HIS A 127 -15.48 -2.31 -0.24
N ARG A 128 -14.94 -1.64 0.78
CA ARG A 128 -13.89 -0.62 0.62
C ARG A 128 -12.51 -1.03 1.15
N ILE A 129 -12.37 -2.22 1.71
CA ILE A 129 -11.13 -2.64 2.36
C ILE A 129 -10.27 -3.49 1.44
N ASP A 130 -8.96 -3.24 1.46
CA ASP A 130 -7.93 -4.04 0.81
C ASP A 130 -6.94 -4.55 1.87
N LEU A 131 -6.61 -5.83 1.84
CA LEU A 131 -5.60 -6.42 2.70
C LEU A 131 -4.31 -6.68 1.90
N GLY A 132 -3.41 -5.72 1.91
CA GLY A 132 -2.08 -5.87 1.33
C GLY A 132 -1.09 -6.49 2.34
N LEU A 133 -0.36 -7.52 1.92
CA LEU A 133 0.53 -8.32 2.76
C LEU A 133 1.96 -8.26 2.28
N GLY A 134 2.90 -7.95 3.19
CA GLY A 134 4.33 -7.98 2.97
C GLY A 134 4.99 -9.13 3.73
N ARG A 135 6.08 -9.66 3.15
CA ARG A 135 6.91 -10.71 3.76
C ARG A 135 8.02 -10.15 4.67
N ALA A 136 8.53 -8.97 4.32
CA ALA A 136 9.61 -8.35 5.09
C ALA A 136 9.14 -7.90 6.48
N PRO A 137 10.03 -7.81 7.49
CA PRO A 137 9.63 -7.35 8.83
C PRO A 137 9.28 -5.85 8.91
N GLY A 138 9.58 -5.06 7.88
CA GLY A 138 9.31 -3.61 7.85
C GLY A 138 10.13 -2.80 8.85
N THR A 139 11.26 -3.37 9.35
CA THR A 139 12.09 -2.76 10.39
C THR A 139 13.48 -3.43 10.48
N ASP A 140 14.32 -2.98 11.44
CA ASP A 140 15.61 -3.59 11.76
C ASP A 140 15.46 -4.91 12.54
N GLY A 141 16.59 -5.66 12.63
CA GLY A 141 16.61 -6.98 13.26
C GLY A 141 16.23 -7.01 14.72
N ALA A 142 16.63 -6.02 15.52
CA ALA A 142 16.31 -5.97 16.95
C ALA A 142 14.81 -5.72 17.16
N THR A 143 14.24 -4.82 16.38
CA THR A 143 12.81 -4.52 16.39
C THR A 143 11.99 -5.71 15.90
N ALA A 144 12.44 -6.42 14.85
CA ALA A 144 11.79 -7.63 14.36
C ALA A 144 11.74 -8.73 15.43
N ALA A 145 12.84 -8.93 16.17
CA ALA A 145 12.88 -9.87 17.29
C ALA A 145 11.89 -9.47 18.41
N ALA A 146 11.78 -8.17 18.72
CA ALA A 146 10.83 -7.67 19.71
C ALA A 146 9.36 -7.90 19.29
N LEU A 147 9.05 -7.80 18.00
CA LEU A 147 7.71 -8.02 17.46
C LEU A 147 7.32 -9.51 17.45
N ARG A 148 8.21 -10.38 17.01
CA ARG A 148 7.90 -11.80 16.80
C ARG A 148 8.15 -12.68 17.99
N ARG A 149 9.01 -12.25 18.90
CA ARG A 149 9.49 -13.07 20.02
C ARG A 149 10.18 -14.37 19.57
N SER A 150 10.73 -14.40 18.36
CA SER A 150 11.55 -15.49 17.80
C SER A 150 12.99 -15.06 17.72
N ASP A 151 13.91 -15.95 18.06
CA ASP A 151 15.36 -15.69 18.04
C ASP A 151 15.94 -15.76 16.62
N THR A 152 15.17 -16.20 15.62
CA THR A 152 15.62 -16.39 14.24
C THR A 152 14.82 -15.50 13.26
N LEU A 153 15.51 -14.51 12.73
CA LEU A 153 14.92 -13.53 11.79
C LEU A 153 14.44 -14.13 10.45
N ASN A 154 14.94 -15.29 10.07
CA ASN A 154 14.65 -15.92 8.79
C ASN A 154 13.44 -16.87 8.86
N GLU A 155 13.18 -17.52 9.99
CA GLU A 155 12.10 -18.50 10.11
C GLU A 155 10.74 -17.94 9.69
N GLY A 156 10.37 -16.75 10.16
CA GLY A 156 9.07 -16.17 9.82
C GLY A 156 8.91 -15.70 8.37
N ALA A 157 10.02 -15.49 7.62
CA ALA A 157 9.95 -15.13 6.21
C ALA A 157 9.84 -16.35 5.30
N ASP A 158 10.40 -17.48 5.74
CA ASP A 158 10.31 -18.75 5.01
C ASP A 158 8.93 -19.39 5.18
N ASP A 159 8.27 -19.16 6.32
CA ASP A 159 6.91 -19.63 6.63
C ASP A 159 5.80 -18.72 6.06
N PHE A 160 6.15 -17.67 5.30
CA PHE A 160 5.16 -16.73 4.76
C PHE A 160 4.07 -17.40 3.92
N PRO A 161 4.34 -18.38 3.05
CA PRO A 161 3.29 -19.06 2.29
C PRO A 161 2.31 -19.82 3.20
N GLU A 162 2.78 -20.45 4.25
CA GLU A 162 1.98 -21.17 5.23
C GLU A 162 1.11 -20.21 6.04
N GLN A 163 1.68 -19.09 6.52
CA GLN A 163 0.95 -18.04 7.23
C GLN A 163 -0.11 -17.39 6.34
N LEU A 164 0.20 -17.17 5.06
CA LEU A 164 -0.76 -16.67 4.08
C LEU A 164 -1.92 -17.66 3.88
N ALA A 165 -1.62 -18.94 3.73
CA ALA A 165 -2.64 -19.98 3.58
C ALA A 165 -3.52 -20.08 4.84
N GLU A 166 -2.94 -19.99 6.03
CA GLU A 166 -3.68 -19.95 7.30
C GLU A 166 -4.58 -18.72 7.39
N LEU A 167 -4.07 -17.53 7.05
CA LEU A 167 -4.85 -16.29 7.04
C LEU A 167 -6.05 -16.39 6.08
N ILE A 168 -5.82 -16.87 4.87
CA ILE A 168 -6.89 -17.05 3.87
C ILE A 168 -7.97 -17.99 4.40
N ARG A 169 -7.59 -19.10 5.05
CA ARG A 169 -8.54 -20.04 5.67
C ARG A 169 -9.33 -19.42 6.82
N PHE A 170 -8.74 -18.54 7.61
CA PHE A 170 -9.49 -17.79 8.63
C PHE A 170 -10.47 -16.80 8.01
N LEU A 171 -10.07 -16.13 6.92
CA LEU A 171 -10.95 -15.19 6.20
C LEU A 171 -12.10 -15.90 5.50
N ASP A 172 -11.90 -17.11 5.01
CA ASP A 172 -12.90 -17.92 4.29
C ASP A 172 -13.68 -18.86 5.23
N ASP A 173 -13.25 -19.05 6.48
CA ASP A 173 -13.77 -20.01 7.47
C ASP A 173 -13.79 -21.47 6.93
N ASP A 174 -12.76 -21.88 6.19
CA ASP A 174 -12.74 -23.12 5.41
C ASP A 174 -11.64 -24.12 5.81
N PHE A 175 -11.26 -24.17 7.08
CA PHE A 175 -10.32 -25.19 7.54
C PHE A 175 -10.89 -26.61 7.31
N PRO A 176 -10.08 -27.55 6.77
CA PRO A 176 -10.52 -28.91 6.49
C PRO A 176 -10.87 -29.68 7.76
N ASP A 177 -11.72 -30.70 7.62
CA ASP A 177 -12.07 -31.57 8.72
C ASP A 177 -10.81 -32.23 9.31
N GLY A 178 -10.72 -32.23 10.66
CA GLY A 178 -9.57 -32.75 11.40
C GLY A 178 -8.43 -31.73 11.59
N HIS A 179 -8.48 -30.56 10.98
CA HIS A 179 -7.50 -29.52 11.23
C HIS A 179 -7.63 -28.94 12.65
N PRO A 180 -6.54 -28.66 13.37
CA PRO A 180 -6.59 -28.12 14.75
C PRO A 180 -7.44 -26.85 14.87
N TYR A 181 -7.49 -26.02 13.83
CA TYR A 181 -8.22 -24.75 13.82
C TYR A 181 -9.63 -24.85 13.24
N ARG A 182 -10.14 -26.02 12.91
CA ARG A 182 -11.49 -26.19 12.32
C ARG A 182 -12.63 -25.58 13.15
N ARG A 183 -12.42 -25.40 14.46
CA ARG A 183 -13.40 -24.79 15.39
C ARG A 183 -13.01 -23.41 15.86
N ILE A 184 -12.00 -22.80 15.26
CA ILE A 184 -11.54 -21.44 15.55
C ILE A 184 -12.00 -20.58 14.41
N HIS A 185 -12.75 -19.54 14.70
CA HIS A 185 -13.35 -18.63 13.73
C HIS A 185 -12.81 -17.23 13.93
N ALA A 186 -12.46 -16.53 12.85
CA ALA A 186 -12.20 -15.09 12.88
C ALA A 186 -13.53 -14.34 13.06
N ILE A 187 -13.59 -13.40 14.00
CA ILE A 187 -14.81 -12.65 14.33
C ILE A 187 -14.50 -11.14 14.34
N PRO A 188 -15.21 -10.31 13.55
CA PRO A 188 -16.29 -10.63 12.60
C PRO A 188 -15.81 -11.45 11.41
N GLY A 189 -16.67 -12.33 10.87
CA GLY A 189 -16.33 -13.20 9.76
C GLY A 189 -17.51 -14.02 9.23
N PRO A 190 -17.27 -14.93 8.27
CA PRO A 190 -18.35 -15.69 7.59
C PRO A 190 -19.25 -16.49 8.54
N VAL A 191 -18.72 -16.99 9.67
CA VAL A 191 -19.50 -17.80 10.64
C VAL A 191 -20.70 -17.05 11.23
N GLN A 192 -20.69 -15.71 11.25
CA GLN A 192 -21.79 -14.92 11.76
C GLN A 192 -22.94 -14.76 10.75
N GLY A 193 -22.72 -15.20 9.51
CA GLY A 193 -23.72 -15.22 8.44
C GLY A 193 -24.21 -13.85 8.01
N SER A 194 -25.20 -13.87 7.14
CA SER A 194 -25.92 -12.64 6.72
C SER A 194 -27.05 -12.33 7.69
N ALA A 195 -27.22 -11.06 8.06
CA ALA A 195 -28.38 -10.64 8.82
C ALA A 195 -29.68 -10.91 8.04
N PRO A 196 -30.81 -11.22 8.72
CA PRO A 196 -32.09 -11.31 8.04
C PRO A 196 -32.40 -9.96 7.36
N GLY A 197 -32.50 -9.96 6.03
CA GLY A 197 -32.70 -8.76 5.21
C GLY A 197 -31.63 -8.51 4.15
N GLY A 198 -30.65 -9.41 4.00
CA GLY A 198 -29.76 -9.44 2.83
C GLY A 198 -28.52 -8.55 2.90
N VAL A 199 -28.21 -7.98 4.06
CA VAL A 199 -26.88 -7.38 4.23
C VAL A 199 -25.93 -8.50 4.64
N GLN A 200 -25.12 -8.99 3.71
CA GLN A 200 -24.06 -9.94 4.02
C GLN A 200 -23.06 -9.28 4.98
N SER A 201 -22.86 -9.87 6.12
CA SER A 201 -22.07 -9.27 7.19
C SER A 201 -20.58 -9.50 7.07
N ALA A 202 -20.11 -10.21 6.05
CA ALA A 202 -18.68 -10.43 5.89
C ALA A 202 -18.32 -10.79 4.44
N HIS A 203 -18.03 -9.78 3.64
CA HIS A 203 -17.21 -9.98 2.45
C HIS A 203 -15.76 -10.13 2.91
N ARG A 204 -15.04 -11.07 2.31
CA ARG A 204 -13.61 -11.16 2.45
C ARG A 204 -12.97 -9.95 1.75
N PRO A 205 -12.15 -9.13 2.43
CA PRO A 205 -11.39 -8.10 1.75
C PRO A 205 -10.43 -8.74 0.73
N PRO A 206 -10.24 -8.15 -0.48
CA PRO A 206 -9.26 -8.60 -1.43
C PRO A 206 -7.86 -8.66 -0.79
N VAL A 207 -7.21 -9.83 -0.91
CA VAL A 207 -5.84 -10.03 -0.44
C VAL A 207 -4.88 -9.71 -1.57
N TRP A 208 -3.94 -8.79 -1.32
CA TRP A 208 -2.89 -8.38 -2.24
C TRP A 208 -1.54 -8.87 -1.74
N LEU A 209 -0.69 -9.37 -2.63
CA LEU A 209 0.69 -9.65 -2.27
C LEU A 209 1.60 -8.50 -2.69
N LEU A 210 2.42 -8.02 -1.74
CA LEU A 210 3.36 -6.95 -1.95
C LEU A 210 4.78 -7.48 -2.07
N GLY A 211 5.59 -6.86 -2.91
CA GLY A 211 6.99 -7.23 -3.04
C GLY A 211 7.85 -6.22 -3.79
N SER A 212 9.16 -6.37 -3.65
CA SER A 212 10.19 -5.63 -4.40
C SER A 212 11.14 -6.58 -5.16
N SER A 213 10.76 -7.86 -5.27
CA SER A 213 11.52 -8.93 -5.92
C SER A 213 10.60 -9.94 -6.60
N GLY A 214 11.16 -10.93 -7.27
CA GLY A 214 10.41 -11.98 -8.00
C GLY A 214 9.62 -12.94 -7.10
N PHE A 215 9.95 -13.11 -5.81
CA PHE A 215 9.29 -14.08 -4.94
C PHE A 215 7.78 -13.82 -4.81
N SER A 216 7.40 -12.63 -4.35
CA SER A 216 5.98 -12.27 -4.18
C SER A 216 5.24 -12.20 -5.52
N ALA A 217 5.93 -11.80 -6.59
CA ALA A 217 5.40 -11.80 -7.96
C ALA A 217 4.99 -13.22 -8.40
N GLN A 218 5.87 -14.19 -8.25
CA GLN A 218 5.61 -15.58 -8.59
C GLN A 218 4.50 -16.18 -7.72
N LEU A 219 4.54 -15.95 -6.40
CA LEU A 219 3.53 -16.46 -5.46
C LEU A 219 2.15 -15.88 -5.77
N ALA A 220 2.04 -14.55 -6.00
CA ALA A 220 0.79 -13.91 -6.38
C ALA A 220 0.23 -14.49 -7.69
N GLY A 221 1.10 -14.65 -8.70
CA GLY A 221 0.71 -15.26 -9.99
C GLY A 221 0.18 -16.69 -9.84
N MET A 222 0.87 -17.53 -9.08
CA MET A 222 0.47 -18.93 -8.85
C MET A 222 -0.86 -19.04 -8.08
N LEU A 223 -1.16 -18.11 -7.19
CA LEU A 223 -2.38 -18.06 -6.39
C LEU A 223 -3.53 -17.29 -7.08
N GLY A 224 -3.28 -16.64 -8.22
CA GLY A 224 -4.27 -15.81 -8.90
C GLY A 224 -4.70 -14.59 -8.09
N LEU A 225 -3.77 -14.03 -7.27
CA LEU A 225 -4.01 -12.85 -6.45
C LEU A 225 -3.48 -11.57 -7.13
N PRO A 226 -4.05 -10.40 -6.84
CA PRO A 226 -3.51 -9.13 -7.29
C PRO A 226 -2.13 -8.87 -6.67
N PHE A 227 -1.27 -8.19 -7.42
CA PHE A 227 0.12 -7.96 -7.06
C PHE A 227 0.46 -6.47 -6.98
N ALA A 228 1.18 -6.07 -5.92
CA ALA A 228 1.67 -4.72 -5.74
C ALA A 228 3.20 -4.70 -5.69
N PHE A 229 3.84 -4.05 -6.67
CA PHE A 229 5.29 -3.97 -6.73
C PHE A 229 5.81 -2.63 -6.21
N ALA A 230 6.76 -2.66 -5.29
CA ALA A 230 7.36 -1.47 -4.70
C ALA A 230 8.47 -0.87 -5.61
N HIS A 231 8.06 -0.25 -6.71
CA HIS A 231 8.98 0.38 -7.68
C HIS A 231 9.87 1.44 -7.02
N HIS A 232 9.35 2.19 -6.08
CA HIS A 232 10.08 3.23 -5.33
C HIS A 232 11.27 2.68 -4.50
N PHE A 233 11.34 1.37 -4.25
CA PHE A 233 12.47 0.71 -3.60
C PHE A 233 13.36 -0.04 -4.58
N SER A 234 12.83 -0.54 -5.70
CA SER A 234 13.51 -1.49 -6.56
C SER A 234 13.17 -1.26 -8.03
N ALA A 235 13.41 -0.05 -8.52
CA ALA A 235 13.01 0.38 -9.87
C ALA A 235 13.50 -0.55 -10.99
N GLN A 236 14.75 -1.04 -10.89
CA GLN A 236 15.37 -1.93 -11.88
C GLN A 236 14.72 -3.31 -11.98
N ASN A 237 14.05 -3.76 -10.91
CA ASN A 237 13.40 -5.08 -10.87
C ASN A 237 11.91 -5.04 -11.23
N THR A 238 11.34 -3.86 -11.52
CA THR A 238 9.90 -3.70 -11.75
C THR A 238 9.43 -4.51 -12.95
N VAL A 239 9.99 -4.28 -14.12
CA VAL A 239 9.58 -4.98 -15.35
C VAL A 239 9.78 -6.48 -15.22
N PRO A 240 10.97 -7.01 -14.80
CA PRO A 240 11.15 -8.44 -14.59
C PRO A 240 10.15 -9.07 -13.62
N ALA A 241 9.79 -8.37 -12.53
CA ALA A 241 8.82 -8.90 -11.56
C ALA A 241 7.40 -8.92 -12.13
N LEU A 242 6.97 -7.87 -12.83
CA LEU A 242 5.65 -7.84 -13.48
C LEU A 242 5.52 -8.90 -14.59
N ASP A 243 6.57 -9.12 -15.36
CA ASP A 243 6.60 -10.17 -16.39
C ASP A 243 6.51 -11.56 -15.76
N LEU A 244 7.26 -11.81 -14.67
CA LEU A 244 7.19 -13.06 -13.92
C LEU A 244 5.79 -13.29 -13.35
N TYR A 245 5.17 -12.26 -12.77
CA TYR A 245 3.79 -12.31 -12.27
C TYR A 245 2.82 -12.72 -13.36
N ARG A 246 2.85 -12.04 -14.53
CA ARG A 246 1.97 -12.32 -15.67
C ARG A 246 2.19 -13.72 -16.25
N GLN A 247 3.45 -14.16 -16.37
CA GLN A 247 3.79 -15.50 -16.90
C GLN A 247 3.35 -16.64 -15.98
N THR A 248 3.36 -16.42 -14.66
CA THR A 248 2.99 -17.44 -13.67
C THR A 248 1.54 -17.36 -13.25
N PHE A 249 0.80 -16.35 -13.72
CA PHE A 249 -0.59 -16.11 -13.31
C PHE A 249 -1.50 -17.29 -13.69
N ARG A 250 -2.30 -17.69 -12.72
CA ARG A 250 -3.36 -18.68 -12.88
C ARG A 250 -4.69 -18.03 -12.49
N PRO A 251 -5.70 -18.07 -13.36
CA PRO A 251 -7.02 -17.57 -13.00
C PRO A 251 -7.55 -18.20 -11.71
N SER A 252 -8.17 -17.37 -10.88
CA SER A 252 -8.75 -17.75 -9.60
C SER A 252 -10.18 -17.20 -9.47
N PRO A 253 -10.94 -17.57 -8.43
CA PRO A 253 -12.21 -16.90 -8.12
C PRO A 253 -12.07 -15.39 -7.85
N VAL A 254 -10.88 -14.93 -7.48
CA VAL A 254 -10.57 -13.51 -7.19
C VAL A 254 -10.32 -12.72 -8.46
N LEU A 255 -9.53 -13.28 -9.39
CA LEU A 255 -9.13 -12.62 -10.64
C LEU A 255 -9.13 -13.60 -11.81
N ALA A 256 -9.83 -13.24 -12.89
CA ALA A 256 -9.79 -13.96 -14.16
C ALA A 256 -8.51 -13.65 -14.97
N GLU A 257 -7.94 -12.47 -14.81
CA GLU A 257 -6.75 -11.97 -15.49
C GLU A 257 -5.84 -11.27 -14.50
N PRO A 258 -4.51 -11.22 -14.75
CA PRO A 258 -3.58 -10.57 -13.83
C PRO A 258 -3.92 -9.09 -13.66
N TYR A 259 -3.71 -8.58 -12.45
CA TYR A 259 -3.84 -7.17 -12.10
C TYR A 259 -2.67 -6.75 -11.22
N ALA A 260 -1.83 -5.85 -11.72
CA ALA A 260 -0.63 -5.40 -11.05
C ALA A 260 -0.60 -3.88 -10.87
N LEU A 261 -0.43 -3.43 -9.65
CA LEU A 261 -0.10 -2.04 -9.36
C LEU A 261 1.37 -1.86 -9.04
N ILE A 262 1.90 -0.66 -9.26
CA ILE A 262 3.25 -0.29 -8.83
C ILE A 262 3.22 0.92 -7.89
N GLY A 263 3.98 0.81 -6.78
CA GLY A 263 4.21 1.93 -5.87
C GLY A 263 5.33 2.82 -6.40
N VAL A 264 5.06 4.09 -6.68
CA VAL A 264 6.01 5.06 -7.24
C VAL A 264 6.17 6.27 -6.35
N SER A 265 7.43 6.69 -6.09
CA SER A 265 7.69 7.99 -5.45
C SER A 265 7.46 9.11 -6.46
N ALA A 266 6.51 10.01 -6.15
CA ALA A 266 6.29 11.19 -6.96
C ALA A 266 6.01 12.44 -6.11
N LEU A 267 6.42 13.60 -6.61
CA LEU A 267 6.20 14.89 -5.97
C LEU A 267 6.00 15.98 -7.03
N ALA A 268 4.81 16.55 -7.09
CA ALA A 268 4.52 17.74 -7.87
C ALA A 268 4.55 19.00 -7.00
N THR A 269 5.11 20.07 -7.52
CA THR A 269 5.08 21.40 -6.90
C THR A 269 4.81 22.46 -7.94
N ASP A 270 4.37 23.64 -7.51
CA ASP A 270 4.09 24.74 -8.44
C ASP A 270 5.37 25.24 -9.17
N GLU A 271 6.57 25.00 -8.57
CA GLU A 271 7.87 25.40 -9.13
C GLU A 271 8.87 24.24 -9.11
N GLU A 272 9.57 23.99 -10.20
CA GLU A 272 10.58 22.95 -10.35
C GLU A 272 11.69 23.03 -9.28
N ARG A 273 12.09 24.24 -8.91
CA ARG A 273 13.10 24.47 -7.87
C ARG A 273 12.65 23.89 -6.52
N GLU A 274 11.39 24.08 -6.14
CA GLU A 274 10.84 23.54 -4.90
C GLU A 274 10.76 22.01 -4.96
N ALA A 275 10.38 21.44 -6.09
CA ALA A 275 10.40 19.99 -6.27
C ALA A 275 11.79 19.41 -6.02
N ARG A 276 12.84 20.02 -6.57
CA ARG A 276 14.23 19.60 -6.33
C ARG A 276 14.64 19.70 -4.86
N ARG A 277 14.25 20.76 -4.17
CA ARG A 277 14.54 20.94 -2.73
C ARG A 277 13.89 19.84 -1.90
N GLN A 278 12.63 19.57 -2.13
CA GLN A 278 11.89 18.53 -1.43
C GLN A 278 12.47 17.13 -1.72
N THR A 279 12.81 16.85 -2.98
CA THR A 279 13.41 15.57 -3.39
C THR A 279 14.80 15.36 -2.77
N ARG A 280 15.60 16.42 -2.61
CA ARG A 280 16.88 16.34 -1.87
C ARG A 280 16.66 15.96 -0.41
N ALA A 281 15.62 16.50 0.23
CA ALA A 281 15.26 16.12 1.61
C ALA A 281 14.81 14.65 1.70
N MET A 282 14.05 14.17 0.72
CA MET A 282 13.69 12.74 0.60
C MET A 282 14.93 11.86 0.50
N ALA A 283 15.88 12.23 -0.37
CA ALA A 283 17.12 11.48 -0.59
C ALA A 283 18.02 11.50 0.66
N LEU A 284 18.12 12.63 1.37
CA LEU A 284 18.85 12.72 2.64
C LEU A 284 18.23 11.81 3.71
N ASN A 285 16.91 11.77 3.82
CA ASN A 285 16.22 10.85 4.73
C ASN A 285 16.56 9.39 4.42
N MET A 286 16.55 9.03 3.14
CA MET A 286 16.90 7.67 2.69
C MET A 286 18.38 7.34 2.93
N LEU A 287 19.28 8.29 2.71
CA LEU A 287 20.70 8.14 3.04
C LEU A 287 20.90 7.84 4.52
N ARG A 288 20.26 8.62 5.40
CA ARG A 288 20.30 8.41 6.86
C ARG A 288 19.77 7.04 7.26
N LEU A 289 18.66 6.62 6.68
CA LEU A 289 18.08 5.29 6.90
C LEU A 289 19.08 4.19 6.50
N ARG A 290 19.70 4.32 5.31
CA ARG A 290 20.70 3.36 4.81
C ARG A 290 21.96 3.29 5.68
N MET A 291 22.31 4.40 6.31
CA MET A 291 23.43 4.47 7.28
C MET A 291 23.06 3.93 8.67
N GLY A 292 21.85 3.41 8.88
CA GLY A 292 21.37 2.95 10.18
C GLY A 292 21.08 4.10 11.17
N ARG A 293 20.80 5.28 10.66
CA ARG A 293 20.50 6.48 11.46
C ARG A 293 19.11 7.05 11.11
N PRO A 294 18.02 6.25 11.26
CA PRO A 294 16.69 6.75 10.99
C PRO A 294 16.35 7.90 11.93
N GLY A 295 15.71 8.94 11.40
CA GLY A 295 15.32 10.13 12.16
C GLY A 295 13.96 10.64 11.71
N LEU A 296 13.55 11.79 12.22
CA LEU A 296 12.44 12.56 11.67
C LEU A 296 12.78 13.00 10.25
N PHE A 297 11.76 13.18 9.43
CA PHE A 297 11.96 13.59 8.03
C PHE A 297 12.57 14.99 7.98
N PRO A 298 13.71 15.22 7.30
CA PRO A 298 14.45 16.46 7.36
C PRO A 298 13.70 17.62 6.68
N ASP A 299 13.90 18.83 7.20
CA ASP A 299 13.48 20.05 6.51
C ASP A 299 14.29 20.23 5.23
N PRO A 300 13.71 20.71 4.10
CA PRO A 300 14.46 21.00 2.89
C PRO A 300 15.64 21.96 3.08
N ALA A 301 15.54 22.94 3.98
CA ALA A 301 16.66 23.84 4.28
C ALA A 301 17.81 23.11 5.00
N GLU A 302 17.50 22.15 5.88
CA GLU A 302 18.51 21.26 6.47
C GLU A 302 19.21 20.42 5.40
N ALA A 303 18.45 19.88 4.45
CA ALA A 303 19.01 19.08 3.37
C ALA A 303 19.89 19.88 2.40
N GLU A 304 19.59 21.16 2.19
CA GLU A 304 20.42 22.06 1.40
C GLU A 304 21.76 22.43 2.11
N GLN A 305 21.72 22.51 3.43
CA GLN A 305 22.89 22.87 4.25
C GLN A 305 23.72 21.66 4.71
N ALA A 306 23.28 20.46 4.43
CA ALA A 306 23.97 19.25 4.85
C ALA A 306 25.37 19.16 4.20
N GLU A 307 26.41 19.09 5.04
CA GLU A 307 27.78 18.83 4.58
C GLU A 307 27.93 17.32 4.28
N LEU A 308 27.99 16.98 3.00
CA LEU A 308 28.04 15.62 2.52
C LEU A 308 29.34 15.35 1.76
N GLY A 309 29.88 14.14 1.92
CA GLY A 309 31.01 13.67 1.14
C GLY A 309 30.60 13.32 -0.30
N ALA A 310 31.59 13.16 -1.18
CA ALA A 310 31.34 12.87 -2.60
C ALA A 310 30.46 11.63 -2.84
N MET A 311 30.67 10.55 -2.09
CA MET A 311 29.86 9.32 -2.20
C MET A 311 28.42 9.52 -1.72
N GLU A 312 28.20 10.36 -0.72
CA GLU A 312 26.87 10.69 -0.20
C GLU A 312 26.12 11.58 -1.20
N GLU A 313 26.77 12.54 -1.84
CA GLU A 313 26.19 13.34 -2.92
C GLU A 313 25.86 12.50 -4.15
N GLU A 314 26.71 11.55 -4.53
CA GLU A 314 26.41 10.60 -5.61
C GLU A 314 25.18 9.75 -5.27
N PHE A 315 25.06 9.27 -4.03
CA PHE A 315 23.84 8.57 -3.57
C PHE A 315 22.60 9.45 -3.68
N ILE A 316 22.66 10.70 -3.19
CA ILE A 316 21.54 11.66 -3.26
C ILE A 316 21.12 11.85 -4.72
N ALA A 317 22.06 12.09 -5.63
CA ALA A 317 21.76 12.27 -7.05
C ALA A 317 21.14 11.03 -7.69
N SER A 318 21.73 9.86 -7.45
CA SER A 318 21.24 8.57 -7.98
C SER A 318 19.85 8.22 -7.43
N TRP A 319 19.61 8.43 -6.15
CA TRP A 319 18.31 8.15 -5.54
C TRP A 319 17.24 9.10 -6.04
N SER A 320 17.55 10.41 -6.14
CA SER A 320 16.63 11.43 -6.63
C SER A 320 16.19 11.18 -8.07
N ALA A 321 17.06 10.59 -8.89
CA ALA A 321 16.73 10.24 -10.28
C ALA A 321 15.62 9.17 -10.41
N ASN A 322 15.33 8.41 -9.34
CA ASN A 322 14.24 7.44 -9.31
C ASN A 322 12.91 8.03 -8.80
N VAL A 323 12.89 9.29 -8.40
CA VAL A 323 11.67 10.01 -7.98
C VAL A 323 11.12 10.78 -9.16
N VAL A 324 9.85 10.60 -9.47
CA VAL A 324 9.15 11.42 -10.47
C VAL A 324 8.81 12.77 -9.82
N HIS A 325 9.57 13.83 -10.13
CA HIS A 325 9.39 15.12 -9.47
C HIS A 325 9.49 16.30 -10.44
N GLY A 326 8.84 17.38 -10.11
CA GLY A 326 8.85 18.60 -10.93
C GLY A 326 7.54 19.38 -10.84
N THR A 327 7.26 20.13 -11.89
CA THR A 327 5.95 20.75 -12.14
C THR A 327 4.88 19.69 -12.41
N PRO A 328 3.59 20.02 -12.33
CA PRO A 328 2.52 19.06 -12.63
C PRO A 328 2.66 18.36 -13.99
N ASP A 329 3.06 19.08 -15.03
CA ASP A 329 3.24 18.52 -16.38
C ASP A 329 4.44 17.56 -16.46
N GLU A 330 5.55 17.87 -15.79
CA GLU A 330 6.72 16.99 -15.71
C GLU A 330 6.38 15.70 -14.96
N VAL A 331 5.65 15.80 -13.84
CA VAL A 331 5.22 14.64 -13.08
C VAL A 331 4.24 13.79 -13.89
N ARG A 332 3.26 14.40 -14.57
CA ARG A 332 2.36 13.69 -15.48
C ARG A 332 3.12 12.94 -16.58
N SER A 333 4.09 13.60 -17.22
CA SER A 333 4.93 12.98 -18.25
C SER A 333 5.71 11.79 -17.70
N GLY A 334 6.37 11.94 -16.55
CA GLY A 334 7.15 10.89 -15.91
C GLY A 334 6.31 9.67 -15.50
N LEU A 335 5.11 9.90 -14.94
CA LEU A 335 4.18 8.83 -14.58
C LEU A 335 3.64 8.10 -15.82
N ASN A 336 3.31 8.83 -16.90
CA ASN A 336 2.89 8.24 -18.17
C ASN A 336 3.99 7.38 -18.81
N ASP A 337 5.23 7.84 -18.77
CA ASP A 337 6.36 7.09 -19.30
C ASP A 337 6.66 5.84 -18.45
N LEU A 338 6.48 5.94 -17.14
CA LEU A 338 6.60 4.78 -16.26
C LEU A 338 5.50 3.75 -16.56
N HIS A 339 4.25 4.18 -16.70
CA HIS A 339 3.14 3.30 -17.11
C HIS A 339 3.44 2.61 -18.45
N LYS A 340 3.87 3.35 -19.48
CA LYS A 340 4.21 2.75 -20.80
C LYS A 340 5.30 1.70 -20.71
N ARG A 341 6.33 1.92 -19.88
CA ARG A 341 7.46 0.98 -19.71
C ARG A 341 7.08 -0.28 -18.95
N THR A 342 6.18 -0.16 -17.98
CA THR A 342 5.84 -1.25 -17.07
C THR A 342 4.56 -1.98 -17.45
N GLY A 343 3.64 -1.31 -18.16
CA GLY A 343 2.29 -1.81 -18.41
C GLY A 343 1.54 -2.12 -17.11
N ALA A 344 1.82 -1.38 -16.03
CA ALA A 344 1.11 -1.56 -14.76
C ALA A 344 -0.36 -1.15 -14.91
N ASP A 345 -1.25 -1.89 -14.26
CA ASP A 345 -2.70 -1.67 -14.32
C ASP A 345 -3.15 -0.51 -13.41
N GLU A 346 -2.28 -0.08 -12.48
CA GLU A 346 -2.54 1.01 -11.53
C GLU A 346 -1.23 1.63 -11.06
N LEU A 347 -1.23 2.95 -10.82
CA LEU A 347 -0.11 3.68 -10.23
C LEU A 347 -0.47 4.15 -8.82
N MET A 348 0.23 3.62 -7.82
CA MET A 348 0.09 4.01 -6.43
C MET A 348 1.21 4.97 -6.05
N ILE A 349 0.84 6.23 -5.83
CA ILE A 349 1.77 7.32 -5.60
C ILE A 349 2.09 7.41 -4.11
N THR A 350 3.38 7.48 -3.77
CA THR A 350 3.84 7.85 -2.44
C THR A 350 4.59 9.18 -2.50
N THR A 351 4.14 10.13 -1.69
CA THR A 351 4.74 11.47 -1.60
C THR A 351 5.25 11.70 -0.19
N HIS A 352 6.55 11.90 -0.05
CA HIS A 352 7.17 12.25 1.20
C HIS A 352 7.55 13.73 1.20
N ALA A 353 7.18 14.46 2.24
CA ALA A 353 7.63 15.83 2.46
C ALA A 353 7.63 16.14 3.95
N HIS A 354 8.46 17.10 4.34
CA HIS A 354 8.60 17.57 5.72
C HIS A 354 7.28 18.13 6.27
N ARG A 355 6.49 18.81 5.41
CA ARG A 355 5.21 19.43 5.75
C ARG A 355 4.05 18.71 5.12
N GLY A 356 2.98 18.49 5.91
CA GLY A 356 1.75 17.87 5.44
C GLY A 356 1.08 18.63 4.29
N GLU A 357 1.10 19.95 4.36
CA GLU A 357 0.49 20.82 3.34
C GLU A 357 1.17 20.64 1.96
N VAL A 358 2.48 20.41 1.94
CA VAL A 358 3.21 20.12 0.69
C VAL A 358 2.77 18.78 0.11
N ARG A 359 2.54 17.78 0.95
CA ARG A 359 2.03 16.47 0.51
C ARG A 359 0.63 16.61 -0.09
N VAL A 360 -0.28 17.25 0.62
CA VAL A 360 -1.66 17.50 0.14
C VAL A 360 -1.62 18.24 -1.19
N ARG A 361 -0.87 19.35 -1.27
CA ARG A 361 -0.75 20.15 -2.49
C ARG A 361 -0.20 19.33 -3.68
N SER A 362 0.78 18.46 -3.44
CA SER A 362 1.34 17.59 -4.49
C SER A 362 0.27 16.68 -5.11
N TYR A 363 -0.58 16.03 -4.30
CA TYR A 363 -1.66 15.21 -4.83
C TYR A 363 -2.73 16.02 -5.55
N GLU A 364 -3.04 17.23 -5.09
CA GLU A 364 -3.95 18.14 -5.80
C GLU A 364 -3.40 18.53 -7.17
N LEU A 365 -2.11 18.88 -7.24
CA LEU A 365 -1.43 19.23 -8.49
C LEU A 365 -1.39 18.05 -9.48
N ILE A 366 -1.14 16.84 -8.98
CA ILE A 366 -1.19 15.62 -9.80
C ILE A 366 -2.62 15.40 -10.32
N ALA A 367 -3.63 15.55 -9.45
CA ALA A 367 -5.02 15.42 -9.84
C ALA A 367 -5.43 16.47 -10.90
N ASP A 368 -4.98 17.72 -10.75
CA ASP A 368 -5.22 18.78 -11.74
C ASP A 368 -4.55 18.46 -13.08
N ALA A 369 -3.29 17.99 -13.07
CA ALA A 369 -2.56 17.62 -14.28
C ALA A 369 -3.24 16.51 -15.08
N TYR A 370 -3.93 15.60 -14.40
CA TYR A 370 -4.69 14.52 -15.02
C TYR A 370 -6.18 14.82 -15.20
N GLU A 371 -6.62 16.04 -14.90
CA GLU A 371 -8.03 16.43 -14.99
C GLU A 371 -8.95 15.46 -14.23
N LEU A 372 -8.49 14.98 -13.08
CA LEU A 372 -9.30 14.10 -12.25
C LEU A 372 -10.56 14.82 -11.75
N PRO A 373 -11.70 14.11 -11.60
CA PRO A 373 -12.94 14.73 -11.18
C PRO A 373 -12.78 15.42 -9.82
N THR A 374 -13.47 16.53 -9.64
CA THR A 374 -13.75 17.08 -8.32
C THR A 374 -15.08 16.51 -7.88
N ALA A 375 -15.12 15.78 -6.76
CA ALA A 375 -16.40 15.41 -6.18
C ALA A 375 -17.15 16.70 -5.83
N GLY A 376 -18.33 16.87 -6.43
CA GLY A 376 -19.25 17.94 -6.11
C GLY A 376 -19.81 17.75 -4.69
#